data_d6093fa09c0e3cdfb911a257027aa30b
#
_entry.id   d6093fa09c0e3cdfb911a257027aa30b
#
_cell.length_a   1.000
_cell.length_b   1.000
_cell.length_c   1.000
_cell.angle_alpha   90.00
_cell.angle_beta   90.00
_cell.angle_gamma   90.00
#
_symmetry.space_group_name_H-M   'P 1'
#
loop_
_entity.id
_entity.type
_entity.pdbx_description
1 polymer ?
#
loop_
_entity_poly.entity_id
_entity_poly.type
_entity_poly.pdbx_seq_one_letter_code
_entity_poly.pdbx_strand_id
1 'polypeptide(L)'
;MASKSPPSRRDGGNLVSQIHQLSGRVFTRLLKDHGLEEINPSQGRILYALWKKDGISQGELAELTKLDKSTLTAMLDRLENAGQVERVPDPGDSRRKIVRTTERNRKLHERYEEASKRMIELYYRGLPDPKIDAFEDTLRFILGNLEEELARRR
;
A
#
# COMPACT_ATOMS: atom_id res chain seq x y z
N MET A 1 2.95 -31.70 21.17
CA MET A 1 2.00 -31.70 20.03
C MET A 1 1.10 -30.49 20.14
N ALA A 2 1.26 -29.51 19.30
CA ALA A 2 0.37 -28.34 19.28
C ALA A 2 -1.00 -28.80 18.76
N SER A 3 -2.03 -28.70 19.59
CA SER A 3 -3.41 -28.94 19.23
C SER A 3 -3.80 -28.00 18.09
N LYS A 4 -4.02 -28.50 16.89
CA LYS A 4 -4.58 -27.73 15.79
C LYS A 4 -6.03 -27.41 16.13
N SER A 5 -6.28 -26.18 16.58
CA SER A 5 -7.65 -25.67 16.68
C SER A 5 -8.32 -25.79 15.32
N PRO A 6 -9.60 -26.23 15.27
CA PRO A 6 -10.31 -26.35 14.01
C PRO A 6 -10.34 -25.01 13.26
N PRO A 7 -10.30 -25.00 11.91
CA PRO A 7 -10.24 -23.78 11.09
C PRO A 7 -11.32 -22.74 11.43
N SER A 8 -12.49 -23.18 11.90
CA SER A 8 -13.62 -22.35 12.31
C SER A 8 -13.38 -21.47 13.56
N ARG A 9 -12.29 -21.69 14.29
CA ARG A 9 -11.94 -20.92 15.50
C ARG A 9 -10.77 -19.95 15.29
N ARG A 10 -10.29 -19.81 14.07
CA ARG A 10 -9.17 -18.90 13.78
C ARG A 10 -9.69 -17.57 13.30
N ASP A 11 -9.32 -16.51 13.99
CA ASP A 11 -9.83 -15.15 13.78
C ASP A 11 -8.87 -14.23 12.99
N GLY A 12 -7.78 -14.79 12.45
CA GLY A 12 -6.72 -14.01 11.81
C GLY A 12 -7.21 -13.11 10.67
N GLY A 13 -8.08 -13.62 9.79
CA GLY A 13 -8.62 -12.83 8.69
C GLY A 13 -9.48 -11.66 9.16
N ASN A 14 -10.31 -11.86 10.19
CA ASN A 14 -11.12 -10.81 10.79
C ASN A 14 -10.24 -9.76 11.48
N LEU A 15 -9.21 -10.19 12.22
CA LEU A 15 -8.25 -9.28 12.85
C LEU A 15 -7.50 -8.43 11.83
N VAL A 16 -7.03 -9.02 10.74
CA VAL A 16 -6.38 -8.28 9.65
C VAL A 16 -7.32 -7.23 9.06
N SER A 17 -8.60 -7.58 8.84
CA SER A 17 -9.60 -6.64 8.35
C SER A 17 -9.83 -5.47 9.32
N GLN A 18 -9.97 -5.73 10.62
CA GLN A 18 -10.14 -4.68 11.64
C GLN A 18 -8.90 -3.80 11.75
N ILE A 19 -7.70 -4.39 11.74
CA ILE A 19 -6.44 -3.65 11.75
C ILE A 19 -6.35 -2.74 10.53
N HIS A 20 -6.70 -3.23 9.35
CA HIS A 20 -6.70 -2.43 8.12
C HIS A 20 -7.62 -1.20 8.26
N GLN A 21 -8.85 -1.39 8.76
CA GLN A 21 -9.81 -0.31 8.96
C GLN A 21 -9.31 0.74 9.96
N LEU A 22 -8.84 0.31 11.13
CA LEU A 22 -8.36 1.22 12.17
C LEU A 22 -7.06 1.91 11.77
N SER A 23 -6.14 1.20 11.12
CA SER A 23 -4.91 1.77 10.59
C SER A 23 -5.19 2.90 9.60
N GLY A 24 -6.14 2.70 8.70
CA GLY A 24 -6.56 3.74 7.75
C GLY A 24 -7.08 5.00 8.45
N ARG A 25 -7.89 4.84 9.49
CA ARG A 25 -8.42 5.97 10.26
C ARG A 25 -7.34 6.72 11.04
N VAL A 26 -6.43 5.99 11.66
CA VAL A 26 -5.29 6.60 12.39
C VAL A 26 -4.38 7.32 11.41
N PHE A 27 -4.03 6.67 10.29
CA PHE A 27 -3.14 7.27 9.30
C PHE A 27 -3.73 8.51 8.65
N THR A 28 -5.04 8.55 8.40
CA THR A 28 -5.73 9.76 7.92
C THR A 28 -5.51 10.94 8.87
N ARG A 29 -5.59 10.72 10.19
CA ARG A 29 -5.29 11.76 11.18
C ARG A 29 -3.83 12.21 11.13
N LEU A 30 -2.90 11.25 11.07
CA LEU A 30 -1.48 11.56 10.97
C LEU A 30 -1.15 12.37 9.70
N LEU A 31 -1.74 12.02 8.56
CA LEU A 31 -1.58 12.79 7.32
C LEU A 31 -2.07 14.22 7.49
N LYS A 32 -3.22 14.41 8.12
CA LYS A 32 -3.76 15.75 8.43
C LYS A 32 -2.82 16.53 9.34
N ASP A 33 -2.33 15.92 10.42
CA ASP A 33 -1.41 16.54 11.37
C ASP A 33 -0.09 16.98 10.71
N HIS A 34 0.29 16.35 9.59
CA HIS A 34 1.47 16.70 8.80
C HIS A 34 1.16 17.58 7.58
N GLY A 35 -0.05 18.15 7.51
CA GLY A 35 -0.45 19.02 6.40
C GLY A 35 -0.60 18.31 5.05
N LEU A 36 -0.99 17.04 5.06
CA LEU A 36 -1.17 16.16 3.88
C LEU A 36 -2.64 15.77 3.70
N GLU A 37 -3.57 16.69 3.92
CA GLU A 37 -5.01 16.44 3.85
C GLU A 37 -5.49 16.00 2.46
N GLU A 38 -4.74 16.33 1.42
CA GLU A 38 -5.02 15.96 0.03
C GLU A 38 -4.68 14.48 -0.29
N ILE A 39 -3.94 13.80 0.59
CA ILE A 39 -3.54 12.40 0.43
C ILE A 39 -4.34 11.53 1.38
N ASN A 40 -5.11 10.57 0.86
CA ASN A 40 -5.72 9.53 1.69
C ASN A 40 -4.83 8.29 1.77
N PRO A 41 -5.05 7.36 2.74
CA PRO A 41 -4.22 6.17 2.90
C PRO A 41 -4.15 5.26 1.67
N SER A 42 -5.23 5.17 0.89
CA SER A 42 -5.25 4.36 -0.34
C SER A 42 -4.39 4.96 -1.43
N GLN A 43 -4.42 6.28 -1.61
CA GLN A 43 -3.52 7.02 -2.52
C GLN A 43 -2.08 6.94 -2.05
N GLY A 44 -1.84 6.99 -0.74
CA GLY A 44 -0.53 6.83 -0.13
C GLY A 44 0.17 5.53 -0.51
N ARG A 45 -0.57 4.44 -0.68
CA ARG A 45 -0.03 3.16 -1.16
C ARG A 45 0.58 3.28 -2.55
N ILE A 46 -0.09 3.98 -3.46
CA ILE A 46 0.40 4.22 -4.82
C ILE A 46 1.63 5.11 -4.79
N LEU A 47 1.58 6.22 -4.07
CA LEU A 47 2.70 7.16 -3.95
C LEU A 47 3.92 6.50 -3.30
N TYR A 48 3.73 5.67 -2.28
CA TYR A 48 4.80 4.93 -1.65
C TYR A 48 5.51 3.98 -2.62
N ALA A 49 4.76 3.27 -3.48
CA ALA A 49 5.35 2.43 -4.51
C ALA A 49 6.16 3.24 -5.51
N LEU A 50 5.66 4.40 -5.95
CA LEU A 50 6.35 5.30 -6.87
C LEU A 50 7.59 5.96 -6.24
N TRP A 51 7.56 6.30 -4.96
CA TRP A 51 8.74 6.84 -4.27
C TRP A 51 9.86 5.82 -4.14
N LYS A 52 9.53 4.52 -4.08
CA LYS A 52 10.54 3.46 -4.14
C LYS A 52 11.07 3.22 -5.54
N LYS A 53 10.22 3.29 -6.54
CA LYS A 53 10.56 3.08 -7.95
C LYS A 53 9.63 3.94 -8.81
N ASP A 54 10.09 5.11 -9.18
CA ASP A 54 9.35 6.05 -10.03
C ASP A 54 9.42 5.66 -11.51
N GLY A 55 8.48 6.14 -12.30
CA GLY A 55 8.49 5.94 -13.74
C GLY A 55 8.25 4.49 -14.16
N ILE A 56 7.29 3.81 -13.55
CA ILE A 56 6.92 2.42 -13.85
C ILE A 56 5.60 2.33 -14.61
N SER A 57 5.40 1.20 -15.30
CA SER A 57 4.14 0.97 -16.01
C SER A 57 2.96 0.81 -15.05
N GLN A 58 1.78 1.13 -15.52
CA GLN A 58 0.55 0.95 -14.75
C GLN A 58 0.31 -0.51 -14.35
N GLY A 59 0.73 -1.47 -15.20
CA GLY A 59 0.68 -2.90 -14.89
C GLY A 59 1.64 -3.29 -13.75
N GLU A 60 2.87 -2.79 -13.76
CA GLU A 60 3.84 -3.01 -12.68
C GLU A 60 3.34 -2.38 -11.37
N LEU A 61 2.75 -1.20 -11.44
CA LEU A 61 2.18 -0.53 -10.27
C LEU A 61 1.00 -1.32 -9.67
N ALA A 62 0.17 -1.95 -10.51
CA ALA A 62 -0.90 -2.84 -10.06
C ALA A 62 -0.35 -4.06 -9.30
N GLU A 63 0.71 -4.68 -9.79
CA GLU A 63 1.39 -5.80 -9.12
C GLU A 63 1.99 -5.38 -7.77
N LEU A 64 2.67 -4.24 -7.70
CA LEU A 64 3.27 -3.74 -6.47
C LEU A 64 2.24 -3.36 -5.39
N THR A 65 1.11 -2.82 -5.81
CA THR A 65 0.06 -2.34 -4.88
C THR A 65 -1.00 -3.38 -4.58
N LYS A 66 -1.04 -4.49 -5.33
CA LYS A 66 -2.10 -5.52 -5.30
C LYS A 66 -3.51 -4.97 -5.55
N LEU A 67 -3.59 -3.84 -6.22
CA LEU A 67 -4.86 -3.25 -6.65
C LEU A 67 -5.30 -3.85 -7.98
N ASP A 68 -6.60 -4.07 -8.13
CA ASP A 68 -7.15 -4.42 -9.43
C ASP A 68 -7.04 -3.23 -10.40
N LYS A 69 -7.07 -3.55 -11.71
CA LYS A 69 -6.81 -2.58 -12.76
C LYS A 69 -7.79 -1.40 -12.75
N SER A 70 -9.07 -1.66 -12.49
CA SER A 70 -10.09 -0.61 -12.48
C SER A 70 -9.95 0.31 -11.28
N THR A 71 -9.69 -0.23 -10.11
CA THR A 71 -9.43 0.52 -8.88
C THR A 71 -8.19 1.39 -9.02
N LEU A 72 -7.09 0.82 -9.53
CA LEU A 72 -5.86 1.57 -9.77
C LEU A 72 -6.09 2.72 -10.76
N THR A 73 -6.78 2.48 -11.88
CA THR A 73 -7.08 3.50 -12.88
C THR A 73 -7.87 4.67 -12.25
N ALA A 74 -8.92 4.38 -11.48
CA ALA A 74 -9.70 5.41 -10.81
C ALA A 74 -8.89 6.22 -9.79
N MET A 75 -7.99 5.57 -9.06
CA MET A 75 -7.10 6.25 -8.12
C MET A 75 -6.06 7.12 -8.83
N LEU A 76 -5.48 6.63 -9.93
CA LEU A 76 -4.54 7.40 -10.74
C LEU A 76 -5.19 8.62 -11.38
N ASP A 77 -6.44 8.51 -11.83
CA ASP A 77 -7.19 9.67 -12.35
C ASP A 77 -7.32 10.77 -11.28
N ARG A 78 -7.62 10.40 -10.04
CA ARG A 78 -7.70 11.36 -8.93
C ARG A 78 -6.34 11.97 -8.58
N LEU A 79 -5.28 11.16 -8.54
CA LEU A 79 -3.93 11.64 -8.27
C LEU A 79 -3.40 12.55 -9.38
N GLU A 80 -3.71 12.24 -10.63
CA GLU A 80 -3.35 13.07 -11.78
C GLU A 80 -4.10 14.41 -11.77
N ASN A 81 -5.41 14.38 -11.50
CA ASN A 81 -6.20 15.60 -11.34
C ASN A 81 -5.73 16.48 -10.17
N ALA A 82 -5.22 15.87 -9.11
CA ALA A 82 -4.62 16.58 -7.98
C ALA A 82 -3.17 17.04 -8.24
N GLY A 83 -2.60 16.75 -9.40
CA GLY A 83 -1.23 17.12 -9.76
C GLY A 83 -0.16 16.33 -9.00
N GLN A 84 -0.48 15.16 -8.46
CA GLN A 84 0.44 14.32 -7.69
C GLN A 84 1.24 13.37 -8.57
N VAL A 85 0.63 12.87 -9.64
CA VAL A 85 1.25 12.01 -10.64
C VAL A 85 0.94 12.48 -12.04
N GLU A 86 1.70 11.99 -13.00
CA GLU A 86 1.41 12.13 -14.42
C GLU A 86 1.57 10.78 -15.12
N ARG A 87 0.78 10.56 -16.16
CA ARG A 87 0.87 9.40 -17.03
C ARG A 87 1.40 9.83 -18.39
N VAL A 88 2.53 9.29 -18.78
CA VAL A 88 3.19 9.59 -20.06
C VAL A 88 3.33 8.33 -20.88
N PRO A 89 3.37 8.43 -22.23
CA PRO A 89 3.63 7.28 -23.08
C PRO A 89 4.97 6.62 -22.73
N ASP A 90 5.01 5.28 -22.75
CA ASP A 90 6.27 4.54 -22.61
C ASP A 90 7.14 4.77 -23.85
N PRO A 91 8.40 5.18 -23.71
CA PRO A 91 9.31 5.36 -24.84
C PRO A 91 9.54 4.09 -25.67
N GLY A 92 9.43 2.90 -25.04
CA GLY A 92 9.61 1.61 -25.70
C GLY A 92 8.34 1.02 -26.31
N ASP A 93 7.15 1.44 -25.86
CA ASP A 93 5.86 1.00 -26.39
C ASP A 93 4.78 2.06 -26.13
N SER A 94 4.43 2.81 -27.17
CA SER A 94 3.44 3.90 -27.08
C SER A 94 2.04 3.47 -26.65
N ARG A 95 1.73 2.18 -26.68
CA ARG A 95 0.46 1.61 -26.18
C ARG A 95 0.45 1.49 -24.64
N ARG A 96 1.62 1.54 -24.00
CA ARG A 96 1.79 1.50 -22.56
C ARG A 96 1.94 2.91 -22.00
N LYS A 97 1.46 3.09 -20.78
CA LYS A 97 1.67 4.34 -20.04
C LYS A 97 2.57 4.09 -18.84
N ILE A 98 3.47 5.03 -18.64
CA ILE A 98 4.35 5.11 -17.48
C ILE A 98 3.74 6.10 -16.50
N VAL A 99 3.67 5.72 -15.24
CA VAL A 99 3.24 6.58 -14.12
C VAL A 99 4.47 7.11 -13.40
N ARG A 100 4.52 8.40 -13.19
CA ARG A 100 5.59 9.04 -12.43
C ARG A 100 5.07 10.14 -11.53
N THR A 101 5.81 10.44 -10.46
CA THR A 101 5.49 11.53 -9.55
C THR A 101 5.83 12.87 -10.17
N THR A 102 5.06 13.89 -9.79
CA THR A 102 5.32 15.28 -10.18
C THR A 102 6.28 15.95 -9.20
N GLU A 103 6.81 17.10 -9.58
CA GLU A 103 7.60 17.97 -8.67
C GLU A 103 6.79 18.36 -7.43
N ARG A 104 5.50 18.63 -7.59
CA ARG A 104 4.57 18.91 -6.49
C ARG A 104 4.54 17.77 -5.48
N ASN A 105 4.43 16.54 -5.95
CA ASN A 105 4.40 15.36 -5.09
C ASN A 105 5.74 15.14 -4.38
N ARG A 106 6.85 15.30 -5.06
CA ARG A 106 8.19 15.13 -4.46
C ARG A 106 8.41 16.05 -3.25
N LYS A 107 7.84 17.25 -3.26
CA LYS A 107 7.89 18.18 -2.12
C LYS A 107 7.09 17.72 -0.90
N LEU A 108 6.14 16.82 -1.08
CA LEU A 108 5.33 16.25 0.01
C LEU A 108 5.96 14.97 0.61
N HIS A 109 6.94 14.39 -0.07
CA HIS A 109 7.51 13.09 0.29
C HIS A 109 8.07 13.06 1.72
N GLU A 110 8.87 14.06 2.11
CA GLU A 110 9.47 14.11 3.44
C GLU A 110 8.43 14.10 4.56
N ARG A 111 7.40 14.92 4.44
CA ARG A 111 6.29 14.96 5.42
C ARG A 111 5.49 13.66 5.46
N TYR A 112 5.34 13.01 4.32
CA TYR A 112 4.69 11.71 4.25
C TYR A 112 5.55 10.64 4.94
N GLU A 113 6.86 10.66 4.77
CA GLU A 113 7.77 9.75 5.48
C GLU A 113 7.69 9.95 7.00
N GLU A 114 7.62 11.17 7.49
CA GLU A 114 7.44 11.45 8.92
C GLU A 114 6.13 10.87 9.45
N ALA A 115 5.01 11.08 8.75
CA ALA A 115 3.72 10.48 9.10
C ALA A 115 3.78 8.94 9.09
N SER A 116 4.46 8.36 8.11
CA SER A 116 4.65 6.90 8.00
C SER A 116 5.49 6.34 9.13
N LYS A 117 6.58 6.98 9.50
CA LYS A 117 7.39 6.59 10.66
C LYS A 117 6.55 6.59 11.94
N ARG A 118 5.78 7.65 12.15
CA ARG A 118 4.88 7.72 13.30
C ARG A 118 3.84 6.61 13.32
N MET A 119 3.31 6.26 12.15
CA MET A 119 2.36 5.14 12.02
C MET A 119 3.02 3.80 12.39
N ILE A 120 4.25 3.55 11.94
CA ILE A 120 5.01 2.32 12.25
C ILE A 120 5.24 2.22 13.76
N GLU A 121 5.67 3.31 14.41
CA GLU A 121 5.86 3.35 15.86
C GLU A 121 4.58 3.01 16.63
N LEU A 122 3.44 3.54 16.18
CA LEU A 122 2.13 3.25 16.79
C LEU A 122 1.72 1.80 16.55
N TYR A 123 1.93 1.30 15.33
CA TYR A 123 1.53 -0.03 14.90
C TYR A 123 2.23 -1.13 15.69
N TYR A 124 3.52 -0.97 15.94
CA TYR A 124 4.36 -1.96 16.62
C TYR A 124 4.67 -1.63 18.09
N ARG A 125 4.02 -0.63 18.67
CA ARG A 125 4.25 -0.21 20.05
C ARG A 125 4.18 -1.39 21.01
N GLY A 126 5.26 -1.58 21.79
CA GLY A 126 5.35 -2.62 22.81
C GLY A 126 5.70 -4.01 22.29
N LEU A 127 5.96 -4.16 20.99
CA LEU A 127 6.44 -5.41 20.42
C LEU A 127 7.97 -5.36 20.25
N PRO A 128 8.70 -6.40 20.68
CA PRO A 128 10.12 -6.51 20.40
C PRO A 128 10.38 -6.94 18.95
N ASP A 129 11.50 -6.53 18.37
CA ASP A 129 11.86 -6.77 16.96
C ASP A 129 11.68 -8.23 16.50
N PRO A 130 12.08 -9.28 17.26
CA PRO A 130 11.88 -10.66 16.81
C PRO A 130 10.40 -11.04 16.60
N LYS A 131 9.48 -10.44 17.37
CA LYS A 131 8.03 -10.65 17.18
C LYS A 131 7.50 -9.90 15.97
N ILE A 132 8.04 -8.73 15.69
CA ILE A 132 7.70 -7.94 14.50
C ILE A 132 8.13 -8.72 13.25
N ASP A 133 9.38 -9.18 13.22
CA ASP A 133 9.91 -9.97 12.10
C ASP A 133 9.09 -11.23 11.83
N ALA A 134 8.79 -12.01 12.87
CA ALA A 134 7.99 -13.22 12.77
C ALA A 134 6.55 -12.94 12.29
N PHE A 135 5.97 -11.84 12.72
CA PHE A 135 4.64 -11.39 12.29
C PHE A 135 4.65 -11.01 10.81
N GLU A 136 5.61 -10.21 10.37
CA GLU A 136 5.73 -9.79 8.97
C GLU A 136 6.01 -10.97 8.04
N ASP A 137 6.85 -11.93 8.45
CA ASP A 137 7.09 -13.16 7.69
C ASP A 137 5.82 -14.00 7.56
N THR A 138 5.03 -14.07 8.62
CA THR A 138 3.73 -14.76 8.59
C THR A 138 2.76 -14.08 7.63
N LEU A 139 2.72 -12.75 7.60
CA LEU A 139 1.89 -12.00 6.66
C LEU A 139 2.33 -12.23 5.20
N ARG A 140 3.64 -12.25 4.93
CA ARG A 140 4.18 -12.55 3.58
C ARG A 140 3.79 -13.95 3.14
N PHE A 141 3.87 -14.93 4.03
CA PHE A 141 3.45 -16.31 3.74
C PHE A 141 1.96 -16.39 3.39
N ILE A 142 1.10 -15.74 4.16
CA ILE A 142 -0.35 -15.70 3.89
C ILE A 142 -0.62 -15.01 2.56
N LEU A 143 0.05 -13.90 2.28
CA LEU A 143 -0.07 -13.18 1.01
C LEU A 143 0.28 -14.09 -0.17
N GLY A 144 1.37 -14.84 -0.10
CA GLY A 144 1.78 -15.82 -1.12
C GLY A 144 0.73 -16.88 -1.39
N ASN A 145 0.11 -17.44 -0.34
CA ASN A 145 -0.98 -18.42 -0.49
C ASN A 145 -2.18 -17.85 -1.28
N LEU A 146 -2.53 -16.59 -1.02
CA LEU A 146 -3.65 -15.93 -1.71
C LEU A 146 -3.30 -15.62 -3.17
N GLU A 147 -2.08 -15.20 -3.45
CA GLU A 147 -1.60 -14.97 -4.82
C GLU A 147 -1.60 -16.26 -5.65
N GLU A 148 -1.14 -17.38 -5.08
CA GLU A 148 -1.17 -18.68 -5.74
C GLU A 148 -2.60 -19.13 -6.06
N GLU A 149 -3.55 -18.95 -5.14
CA GLU A 149 -4.94 -19.33 -5.38
C GLU A 149 -5.57 -18.48 -6.50
N LEU A 150 -5.28 -17.19 -6.55
CA LEU A 150 -5.74 -16.33 -7.64
C LEU A 150 -5.14 -16.70 -8.99
N ALA A 151 -3.86 -17.12 -9.02
CA ALA A 151 -3.20 -17.56 -10.25
C ALA A 151 -3.77 -18.88 -10.80
N ARG A 152 -4.21 -19.79 -9.92
CA ARG A 152 -4.82 -21.09 -10.33
C ARG A 152 -6.18 -20.94 -11.00
N ARG A 153 -6.88 -19.82 -10.80
CA ARG A 153 -8.23 -19.60 -11.33
C ARG A 153 -8.24 -18.80 -12.65
N ARG A 154 -7.07 -18.46 -13.17
CA ARG A 154 -6.90 -17.85 -14.50
C ARG A 154 -6.57 -18.92 -15.53
#